data_3407e1cb1cea08a627e109422af23d08
#
_entry.id   3407e1cb1cea08a627e109422af23d08
#
_cell.length_a   1.000
_cell.length_b   1.000
_cell.length_c   1.000
_cell.angle_alpha   90.00
_cell.angle_beta   90.00
_cell.angle_gamma   90.00
#
_symmetry.space_group_name_H-M   'P 1'
#
loop_
_entity.id
_entity.type
_entity.pdbx_description
1 polymer ?
#
loop_
_entity_poly.entity_id
_entity_poly.type
_entity_poly.pdbx_seq_one_letter_code
_entity_poly.pdbx_strand_id
1 'polypeptide(L)'
;MHEVVERLFFFSGSKGRKLLGVLYQPDPAHSCKKGIVYCHPFAEEQNMSHSVAVKACRAFGKAGYSVLRFDMSGCGDSEGNLEDMDISSWLEDIHSAIEVIKDKTGVQEVGLFG
;
A
#
# COMPACT_ATOMS: atom_id res chain seq x y z
N MET A 1 21.82 9.93 -7.37
CA MET A 1 20.75 9.54 -6.43
C MET A 1 19.40 9.85 -7.07
N HIS A 2 18.52 8.87 -7.16
CA HIS A 2 17.20 9.09 -7.75
C HIS A 2 16.17 9.44 -6.69
N GLU A 3 15.11 10.11 -7.13
CA GLU A 3 14.02 10.49 -6.25
C GLU A 3 12.91 9.45 -6.29
N VAL A 4 12.22 9.32 -5.16
CA VAL A 4 11.03 8.50 -5.06
C VAL A 4 9.83 9.43 -5.01
N VAL A 5 8.90 9.26 -5.95
CA VAL A 5 7.68 10.06 -6.02
C VAL A 5 6.62 9.39 -5.16
N GLU A 6 5.98 10.18 -4.28
CA GLU A 6 4.91 9.70 -3.39
C GLU A 6 3.60 10.33 -3.81
N ARG A 7 2.56 9.52 -3.99
CA ARG A 7 1.22 9.99 -4.36
C ARG A 7 0.16 9.40 -3.46
N LEU A 8 -0.66 10.26 -2.86
CA LEU A 8 -1.84 9.85 -2.12
C LEU A 8 -3.00 9.68 -3.08
N PHE A 9 -3.79 8.64 -2.86
CA PHE A 9 -5.00 8.42 -3.63
C PHE A 9 -5.94 7.47 -2.88
N PHE A 10 -7.20 7.44 -3.34
CA PHE A 10 -8.17 6.47 -2.84
C PHE A 10 -8.44 5.44 -3.92
N PHE A 11 -8.67 4.21 -3.51
CA PHE A 11 -9.07 3.14 -4.41
C PHE A 11 -10.15 2.28 -3.73
N SER A 12 -10.87 1.51 -4.54
CA SER A 12 -11.95 0.68 -4.03
C SER A 12 -11.43 -0.67 -3.54
N GLY A 13 -11.71 -0.98 -2.29
CA GLY A 13 -11.38 -2.27 -1.70
C GLY A 13 -12.63 -3.13 -1.53
N SER A 14 -12.66 -3.90 -0.45
CA SER A 14 -13.76 -4.80 -0.12
C SER A 14 -15.10 -4.06 -0.13
N LYS A 15 -16.10 -4.62 -0.81
CA LYS A 15 -17.45 -4.07 -0.89
C LYS A 15 -17.49 -2.61 -1.39
N GLY A 16 -16.55 -2.23 -2.21
CA GLY A 16 -16.48 -0.89 -2.77
C GLY A 16 -16.06 0.20 -1.80
N ARG A 17 -15.55 -0.16 -0.63
CA ARG A 17 -15.08 0.82 0.35
C ARG A 17 -13.88 1.58 -0.18
N LYS A 18 -13.82 2.87 0.11
CA LYS A 18 -12.66 3.68 -0.25
C LYS A 18 -11.52 3.40 0.71
N LEU A 19 -10.37 3.05 0.16
CA LEU A 19 -9.16 2.81 0.92
C LEU A 19 -8.14 3.88 0.55
N LEU A 20 -7.47 4.42 1.57
CA LEU A 20 -6.40 5.38 1.35
C LEU A 20 -5.11 4.65 1.05
N GLY A 21 -4.47 5.01 -0.05
CA GLY A 21 -3.18 4.45 -0.44
C GLY A 21 -2.16 5.52 -0.71
N VAL A 22 -0.90 5.17 -0.51
CA VAL A 22 0.24 5.99 -0.90
C VAL A 22 1.12 5.15 -1.80
N LEU A 23 1.30 5.62 -3.02
CA LEU A 23 2.13 4.93 -4.00
C LEU A 23 3.51 5.58 -4.03
N TYR A 24 4.55 4.78 -3.80
CA TYR A 24 5.95 5.20 -3.88
C TYR A 24 6.51 4.65 -5.17
N GLN A 25 6.89 5.54 -6.08
CA GLN A 25 7.41 5.13 -7.38
C GLN A 25 8.87 5.54 -7.52
N PRO A 26 9.76 4.61 -7.90
CA PRO A 26 11.15 4.94 -8.15
C PRO A 26 11.30 5.67 -9.49
N ASP A 27 12.46 6.28 -9.69
CA ASP A 27 12.84 6.79 -11.01
C ASP A 27 12.79 5.60 -11.99
N PRO A 28 12.13 5.76 -13.16
CA PRO A 28 12.04 4.68 -14.15
C PRO A 28 13.40 4.09 -14.54
N ALA A 29 14.44 4.90 -14.55
CA ALA A 29 15.80 4.43 -14.87
C ALA A 29 16.37 3.49 -13.81
N HIS A 30 15.84 3.52 -12.59
CA HIS A 30 16.31 2.71 -11.48
C HIS A 30 15.31 1.64 -11.04
N SER A 31 14.19 1.53 -11.75
CA SER A 31 13.14 0.58 -11.39
C SER A 31 13.58 -0.86 -11.67
N CYS A 32 13.39 -1.75 -10.69
CA CYS A 32 13.58 -3.17 -10.90
C CYS A 32 12.33 -3.85 -11.48
N LYS A 33 11.28 -3.07 -11.74
CA LYS A 33 10.01 -3.52 -12.32
C LYS A 33 9.25 -4.53 -11.46
N LYS A 34 9.48 -4.47 -10.15
CA LYS A 34 8.76 -5.29 -9.17
C LYS A 34 8.03 -4.37 -8.22
N GLY A 35 6.93 -4.87 -7.67
CA GLY A 35 6.11 -4.10 -6.74
C GLY A 35 6.05 -4.75 -5.37
N ILE A 36 5.77 -3.93 -4.37
CA ILE A 36 5.55 -4.37 -2.99
C ILE A 36 4.27 -3.72 -2.50
N VAL A 37 3.39 -4.53 -1.92
CA VAL A 37 2.23 -4.02 -1.21
C VAL A 37 2.53 -4.11 0.28
N TYR A 38 2.54 -2.95 0.94
CA TYR A 38 2.76 -2.86 2.38
C TYR A 38 1.41 -2.80 3.07
N CYS A 39 1.09 -3.85 3.81
CA CYS A 39 -0.16 -3.96 4.56
C CYS A 39 0.02 -3.34 5.93
N HIS A 40 -0.76 -2.32 6.23
CA HIS A 40 -0.63 -1.63 7.51
C HIS A 40 -1.14 -2.53 8.64
N PRO A 41 -0.45 -2.57 9.78
CA PRO A 41 -0.89 -3.37 10.92
C PRO A 41 -2.18 -2.83 11.56
N PHE A 42 -2.64 -3.49 12.60
CA PHE A 42 -3.88 -3.14 13.30
C PHE A 42 -3.89 -1.70 13.80
N ALA A 43 -5.08 -1.15 13.92
CA ALA A 43 -5.29 0.27 14.22
C ALA A 43 -4.59 0.75 15.49
N GLU A 44 -4.56 -0.05 16.53
CA GLU A 44 -3.93 0.35 17.79
C GLU A 44 -2.40 0.47 17.72
N GLU A 45 -1.79 -0.11 16.70
CA GLU A 45 -0.35 -0.02 16.50
C GLU A 45 0.03 1.05 15.47
N GLN A 46 -0.97 1.63 14.83
CA GLN A 46 -0.78 2.52 13.69
C GLN A 46 0.13 3.70 13.99
N ASN A 47 -0.04 4.34 15.14
CA ASN A 47 0.75 5.51 15.48
C ASN A 47 2.23 5.19 15.66
N MET A 48 2.56 4.04 16.21
CA MET A 48 3.95 3.64 16.40
C MET A 48 4.58 3.14 15.12
N SER A 49 3.84 2.37 14.33
CA SER A 49 4.39 1.75 13.12
C SER A 49 4.34 2.64 11.89
N HIS A 50 3.58 3.75 11.93
CA HIS A 50 3.45 4.63 10.76
C HIS A 50 4.80 5.17 10.29
N SER A 51 5.61 5.70 11.21
CA SER A 51 6.92 6.24 10.88
C SER A 51 7.85 5.17 10.30
N VAL A 52 7.81 3.96 10.87
CA VAL A 52 8.60 2.83 10.38
C VAL A 52 8.12 2.42 9.00
N ALA A 53 6.81 2.38 8.78
CA ALA A 53 6.23 2.04 7.50
C ALA A 53 6.67 3.02 6.40
N VAL A 54 6.60 4.31 6.68
CA VAL A 54 7.02 5.35 5.73
C VAL A 54 8.51 5.18 5.38
N LYS A 55 9.35 4.98 6.38
CA LYS A 55 10.80 4.78 6.16
C LYS A 55 11.08 3.54 5.34
N ALA A 56 10.37 2.44 5.62
CA ALA A 56 10.54 1.19 4.89
C ALA A 56 10.11 1.36 3.43
N CYS A 57 8.96 1.98 3.20
CA CYS A 57 8.45 2.20 1.85
C CYS A 57 9.39 3.08 1.03
N ARG A 58 9.93 4.13 1.64
CA ARG A 58 10.91 4.98 0.96
C ARG A 58 12.19 4.24 0.64
N ALA A 59 12.65 3.39 1.56
CA ALA A 59 13.85 2.57 1.34
C ALA A 59 13.65 1.60 0.18
N PHE A 60 12.50 0.93 0.12
CA PHE A 60 12.17 0.06 -1.00
C PHE A 60 12.11 0.83 -2.32
N GLY A 61 11.50 2.02 -2.30
CA GLY A 61 11.45 2.87 -3.48
C GLY A 61 12.84 3.25 -3.97
N LYS A 62 13.74 3.59 -3.07
CA LYS A 62 15.14 3.90 -3.42
C LYS A 62 15.86 2.69 -3.98
N ALA A 63 15.48 1.49 -3.57
CA ALA A 63 16.04 0.25 -4.11
C ALA A 63 15.47 -0.13 -5.49
N GLY A 64 14.47 0.63 -5.97
CA GLY A 64 13.91 0.41 -7.29
C GLY A 64 12.53 -0.26 -7.32
N TYR A 65 11.94 -0.51 -6.17
CA TYR A 65 10.60 -1.11 -6.10
C TYR A 65 9.52 -0.04 -6.18
N SER A 66 8.42 -0.38 -6.83
CA SER A 66 7.19 0.39 -6.69
C SER A 66 6.46 -0.13 -5.46
N VAL A 67 6.07 0.75 -4.55
CA VAL A 67 5.48 0.33 -3.26
C VAL A 67 4.12 0.98 -3.10
N LEU A 68 3.14 0.19 -2.75
CA LEU A 68 1.82 0.70 -2.36
C LEU A 68 1.61 0.40 -0.88
N ARG A 69 1.56 1.45 -0.07
CA ARG A 69 1.17 1.37 1.32
C ARG A 69 -0.29 1.80 1.41
N PHE A 70 -1.11 1.06 2.11
CA PHE A 70 -2.52 1.41 2.24
C PHE A 70 -3.05 1.05 3.61
N ASP A 71 -4.13 1.72 4.00
CA ASP A 71 -4.88 1.41 5.21
C ASP A 71 -6.03 0.47 4.83
N MET A 72 -6.11 -0.67 5.49
CA MET A 72 -7.18 -1.63 5.23
C MET A 72 -8.53 -1.10 5.70
N SER A 73 -9.62 -1.68 5.20
CA SER A 73 -10.97 -1.29 5.57
C SER A 73 -11.12 -1.20 7.09
N GLY A 74 -11.68 -0.09 7.55
CA GLY A 74 -11.88 0.15 8.98
C GLY A 74 -10.65 0.62 9.72
N CYS A 75 -9.52 0.80 9.04
CA CYS A 75 -8.27 1.25 9.65
C CYS A 75 -7.88 2.62 9.12
N GLY A 76 -7.29 3.43 9.96
CA GLY A 76 -6.77 4.74 9.57
C GLY A 76 -7.82 5.61 8.90
N ASP A 77 -7.49 6.13 7.72
CA ASP A 77 -8.36 7.00 6.94
C ASP A 77 -9.22 6.27 5.91
N SER A 78 -9.18 4.93 5.91
CA SER A 78 -10.01 4.13 5.01
C SER A 78 -11.44 3.99 5.56
N GLU A 79 -12.40 3.82 4.65
CA GLU A 79 -13.81 3.69 5.03
C GLU A 79 -14.08 2.39 5.80
N GLY A 80 -15.10 2.43 6.63
CA GLY A 80 -15.59 1.30 7.39
C GLY A 80 -15.25 1.40 8.87
N ASN A 81 -15.89 0.57 9.66
CA ASN A 81 -15.63 0.45 11.09
C ASN A 81 -14.84 -0.81 11.35
N LEU A 82 -13.81 -0.71 12.17
CA LEU A 82 -12.98 -1.86 12.51
C LEU A 82 -13.81 -3.02 13.07
N GLU A 83 -14.86 -2.71 13.82
CA GLU A 83 -15.75 -3.70 14.42
C GLU A 83 -16.50 -4.55 13.40
N ASP A 84 -16.73 -3.99 12.20
CA ASP A 84 -17.48 -4.66 11.14
C ASP A 84 -16.58 -5.43 10.17
N MET A 85 -15.27 -5.41 10.43
CA MET A 85 -14.31 -6.02 9.53
C MET A 85 -13.98 -7.45 9.94
N ASP A 86 -13.67 -8.25 8.95
CA ASP A 86 -13.19 -9.62 9.17
C ASP A 86 -11.99 -9.88 8.25
N ILE A 87 -11.41 -11.04 8.40
CA ILE A 87 -10.22 -11.41 7.62
C ILE A 87 -10.55 -11.46 6.13
N SER A 88 -11.75 -11.90 5.77
CA SER A 88 -12.17 -11.94 4.37
C SER A 88 -12.17 -10.56 3.74
N SER A 89 -12.66 -9.55 4.45
CA SER A 89 -12.66 -8.17 3.98
C SER A 89 -11.24 -7.67 3.76
N TRP A 90 -10.34 -7.95 4.69
CA TRP A 90 -8.95 -7.51 4.58
C TRP A 90 -8.21 -8.23 3.46
N LEU A 91 -8.49 -9.52 3.24
CA LEU A 91 -7.90 -10.24 2.12
C LEU A 91 -8.37 -9.68 0.78
N GLU A 92 -9.64 -9.29 0.68
CA GLU A 92 -10.15 -8.62 -0.51
C GLU A 92 -9.47 -7.27 -0.73
N ASP A 93 -9.23 -6.51 0.35
CA ASP A 93 -8.51 -5.25 0.28
C ASP A 93 -7.09 -5.44 -0.25
N ILE A 94 -6.39 -6.45 0.23
CA ILE A 94 -5.04 -6.78 -0.23
C ILE A 94 -5.06 -7.14 -1.71
N HIS A 95 -6.04 -7.94 -2.12
CA HIS A 95 -6.20 -8.30 -3.53
C HIS A 95 -6.42 -7.06 -4.39
N SER A 96 -7.29 -6.15 -3.94
CA SER A 96 -7.54 -4.90 -4.64
C SER A 96 -6.27 -4.05 -4.74
N ALA A 97 -5.48 -4.00 -3.67
CA ALA A 97 -4.21 -3.25 -3.67
C ALA A 97 -3.22 -3.84 -4.68
N ILE A 98 -3.14 -5.16 -4.78
CA ILE A 98 -2.27 -5.81 -5.75
C ILE A 98 -2.68 -5.44 -7.17
N GLU A 99 -3.98 -5.48 -7.46
CA GLU A 99 -4.49 -5.11 -8.79
C GLU A 99 -4.20 -3.64 -9.09
N VAL A 100 -4.37 -2.76 -8.11
CA VAL A 100 -4.15 -1.33 -8.27
C VAL A 100 -2.68 -1.03 -8.58
N ILE A 101 -1.74 -1.64 -7.85
CA ILE A 101 -0.32 -1.36 -8.10
C ILE A 101 0.10 -1.88 -9.48
N LYS A 102 -0.42 -3.03 -9.90
CA LYS A 102 -0.15 -3.54 -11.23
C LYS A 102 -0.68 -2.60 -12.32
N ASP A 103 -1.89 -2.10 -12.11
CA ASP A 103 -2.55 -1.20 -13.07
C ASP A 103 -1.84 0.14 -13.18
N LYS A 104 -1.45 0.72 -12.05
CA LYS A 104 -0.82 2.05 -12.03
C LYS A 104 0.65 2.06 -12.44
N THR A 105 1.37 0.99 -12.19
CA THR A 105 2.82 0.95 -12.42
C THR A 105 3.26 -0.02 -13.51
N GLY A 106 2.39 -0.94 -13.89
CA GLY A 106 2.73 -1.96 -14.88
C GLY A 106 3.61 -3.08 -14.37
N VAL A 107 3.91 -3.13 -13.06
CA VAL A 107 4.69 -4.23 -12.49
C VAL A 107 3.88 -5.52 -12.56
N GLN A 108 4.55 -6.64 -12.75
CA GLN A 108 3.91 -7.94 -12.85
C GLN A 108 4.16 -8.84 -11.65
N GLU A 109 5.27 -8.62 -10.98
CA GLU A 109 5.58 -9.34 -9.74
C GLU A 109 5.34 -8.41 -8.56
N VAL A 110 4.52 -8.86 -7.62
CA VAL A 110 4.18 -8.07 -6.43
C VAL A 110 4.37 -8.94 -5.21
N GLY A 111 5.17 -8.45 -4.26
CA GLY A 111 5.36 -9.08 -2.96
C GLY A 111 4.51 -8.38 -1.90
N LEU A 112 4.28 -9.06 -0.81
CA LEU A 112 3.60 -8.49 0.35
C LEU A 112 4.59 -8.27 1.47
N PHE A 113 4.43 -7.17 2.18
CA PHE A 113 5.23 -6.83 3.34
C PHE A 113 4.32 -6.25 4.42
N GLY A 114 4.51 -6.68 5.64
CA GLY A 114 3.65 -6.13 6.71
C GLY A 114 3.79 -6.78 8.05
#